data_5a44cfb289629b792d311cfffb2e5309
#
_entry.id   5a44cfb289629b792d311cfffb2e5309
#
_cell.length_a   1.000
_cell.length_b   1.000
_cell.length_c   1.000
_cell.angle_alpha   90.00
_cell.angle_beta   90.00
_cell.angle_gamma   90.00
#
_symmetry.space_group_name_H-M   'P 1'
#
loop_
_entity.id
_entity.type
_entity.pdbx_description
1 polymer ?
#
loop_
_entity_poly.entity_id
_entity_poly.type
_entity_poly.pdbx_seq_one_letter_code
_entity_poly.pdbx_strand_id
1 'polypeptide(L)'
;MHKDTLFRTLKIIGKWVPALLLVLIFAPQGWSKFFDDSGWATAFRHWGYPDWFRVTVGVMELTAVVLLLLGRSAAFGALLIIVVMLGGMATHVIFDGGRHMTSEVVPLVLGSIVLAARRQQLSALLSRVRALSTAPRR
;
A
#
# COMPACT_ATOMS: atom_id res chain seq x y z
N MET A 1 21.78 24.03 -18.34
CA MET A 1 22.24 23.22 -17.20
C MET A 1 21.28 23.26 -16.00
N HIS A 2 20.66 24.40 -15.72
CA HIS A 2 19.78 24.56 -14.54
C HIS A 2 18.41 23.87 -14.66
N LYS A 3 17.83 23.79 -15.85
CA LYS A 3 16.51 23.15 -16.09
C LYS A 3 16.54 21.64 -15.92
N ASP A 4 17.59 20.96 -16.37
CA ASP A 4 17.69 19.50 -16.29
C ASP A 4 17.87 19.00 -14.85
N THR A 5 18.60 19.77 -14.04
CA THR A 5 18.77 19.49 -12.61
C THR A 5 17.45 19.65 -11.86
N LEU A 6 16.69 20.70 -12.16
CA LEU A 6 15.37 20.93 -11.55
C LEU A 6 14.39 19.81 -11.90
N PHE A 7 14.32 19.40 -13.18
CA PHE A 7 13.45 18.29 -13.60
C PHE A 7 13.84 16.95 -12.96
N ARG A 8 15.13 16.67 -12.79
CA ARG A 8 15.59 15.46 -12.10
C ARG A 8 15.19 15.48 -10.62
N THR A 9 15.39 16.60 -9.95
CA THR A 9 15.01 16.79 -8.54
C THR A 9 13.51 16.64 -8.33
N LEU A 10 12.68 17.26 -9.16
CA LEU A 10 11.23 17.14 -9.11
C LEU A 10 10.74 15.70 -9.34
N LYS A 11 11.38 14.96 -10.26
CA LYS A 11 11.07 13.53 -10.47
C LYS A 11 11.42 12.67 -9.26
N ILE A 12 12.54 12.95 -8.59
CA ILE A 12 12.95 12.22 -7.38
C ILE A 12 11.96 12.51 -6.24
N ILE A 13 11.65 13.78 -6.01
CA ILE A 13 10.69 14.22 -4.98
C ILE A 13 9.32 13.58 -5.23
N GLY A 14 8.80 13.64 -6.47
CA GLY A 14 7.50 13.07 -6.83
C GLY A 14 7.42 11.55 -6.65
N LYS A 15 8.56 10.82 -6.70
CA LYS A 15 8.60 9.38 -6.46
C LYS A 15 8.68 9.00 -4.98
N TRP A 16 9.33 9.83 -4.15
CA TRP A 16 9.60 9.49 -2.76
C TRP A 16 8.62 10.12 -1.78
N VAL A 17 8.16 11.33 -2.03
CA VAL A 17 7.24 12.03 -1.11
C VAL A 17 5.96 11.24 -0.87
N PRO A 18 5.21 10.78 -1.89
CA PRO A 18 4.00 9.98 -1.65
C PRO A 18 4.30 8.65 -0.97
N ALA A 19 5.43 7.99 -1.28
CA ALA A 19 5.82 6.75 -0.64
C ALA A 19 6.15 6.95 0.85
N LEU A 20 6.87 8.00 1.20
CA LEU A 20 7.19 8.32 2.59
C LEU A 20 5.95 8.73 3.39
N LEU A 21 5.01 9.44 2.79
CA LEU A 21 3.74 9.75 3.42
C LEU A 21 2.95 8.48 3.75
N LEU A 22 2.91 7.51 2.83
CA LEU A 22 2.30 6.20 3.09
C LEU A 22 3.02 5.47 4.22
N VAL A 23 4.34 5.47 4.26
CA VAL A 23 5.12 4.87 5.35
C VAL A 23 4.75 5.49 6.70
N LEU A 24 4.68 6.82 6.78
CA LEU A 24 4.31 7.55 8.00
C LEU A 24 2.88 7.25 8.46
N ILE A 25 1.96 7.01 7.54
CA ILE A 25 0.57 6.65 7.85
C ILE A 25 0.50 5.19 8.32
N PHE A 26 1.09 4.25 7.56
CA PHE A 26 0.85 2.82 7.74
C PHE A 26 1.79 2.14 8.75
N ALA A 27 2.96 2.68 9.04
CA ALA A 27 3.84 2.10 10.05
C ALA A 27 3.19 2.08 11.44
N PRO A 28 2.65 3.20 11.98
CA PRO A 28 1.97 3.17 13.26
C PRO A 28 0.61 2.45 13.21
N GLN A 29 -0.14 2.55 12.11
CA GLN A 29 -1.43 1.87 11.97
C GLN A 29 -1.27 0.36 11.92
N GLY A 30 -0.36 -0.15 11.10
CA GLY A 30 -0.07 -1.58 11.00
C GLY A 30 0.43 -2.14 12.33
N TRP A 31 1.33 -1.41 13.00
CA TRP A 31 1.84 -1.80 14.31
C TRP A 31 0.76 -1.87 15.38
N SER A 32 -0.12 -0.87 15.45
CA SER A 32 -1.20 -0.83 16.44
C SER A 32 -2.24 -1.96 16.29
N LYS A 33 -2.33 -2.59 15.12
CA LYS A 33 -3.22 -3.73 14.90
C LYS A 33 -2.81 -5.02 15.61
N PHE A 34 -1.61 -5.08 16.17
CA PHE A 34 -1.17 -6.24 16.97
C PHE A 34 -1.63 -6.19 18.44
N PHE A 35 -2.15 -5.06 18.91
CA PHE A 35 -2.54 -4.88 20.30
C PHE A 35 -4.06 -4.97 20.47
N ASP A 36 -4.50 -5.72 21.49
CA ASP A 36 -5.91 -5.98 21.76
C ASP A 36 -6.65 -4.80 22.40
N ASP A 37 -5.92 -3.86 22.97
CA ASP A 37 -6.42 -2.61 23.55
C ASP A 37 -6.46 -1.44 22.56
N SER A 38 -6.06 -1.69 21.31
CA SER A 38 -6.08 -0.68 20.24
C SER A 38 -7.49 -0.35 19.78
N GLY A 39 -7.69 0.86 19.26
CA GLY A 39 -8.94 1.23 18.59
C GLY A 39 -9.29 0.33 17.40
N TRP A 40 -8.26 -0.25 16.75
CA TRP A 40 -8.46 -1.22 15.67
C TRP A 40 -9.07 -2.53 16.17
N ALA A 41 -8.68 -3.01 17.36
CA ALA A 41 -9.30 -4.20 17.94
C ALA A 41 -10.80 -3.99 18.17
N THR A 42 -11.19 -2.83 18.66
CA THR A 42 -12.59 -2.45 18.84
C THR A 42 -13.32 -2.35 17.50
N ALA A 43 -12.73 -1.72 16.49
CA ALA A 43 -13.32 -1.56 15.17
C ALA A 43 -13.56 -2.92 14.47
N PHE A 44 -12.54 -3.79 14.45
CA PHE A 44 -12.66 -5.12 13.83
C PHE A 44 -13.71 -6.00 14.50
N ARG A 45 -13.81 -5.94 15.84
CA ARG A 45 -14.90 -6.65 16.57
C ARG A 45 -16.27 -6.07 16.25
N HIS A 46 -16.41 -4.76 16.12
CA HIS A 46 -17.65 -4.11 15.69
C HIS A 46 -18.11 -4.61 14.33
N TRP A 47 -17.18 -4.80 13.38
CA TRP A 47 -17.46 -5.36 12.05
C TRP A 47 -17.62 -6.88 12.04
N GLY A 48 -17.48 -7.55 13.17
CA GLY A 48 -17.60 -9.01 13.27
C GLY A 48 -16.41 -9.78 12.72
N TYR A 49 -15.27 -9.12 12.49
CA TYR A 49 -14.05 -9.79 12.04
C TYR A 49 -13.32 -10.45 13.21
N PRO A 50 -12.75 -11.66 13.01
CA PRO A 50 -11.94 -12.32 14.02
C PRO A 50 -10.60 -11.62 14.24
N ASP A 51 -10.01 -11.76 15.43
CA ASP A 51 -8.75 -11.09 15.79
C ASP A 51 -7.58 -11.46 14.86
N TRP A 52 -7.53 -12.72 14.38
CA TRP A 52 -6.49 -13.13 13.43
C TRP A 52 -6.54 -12.33 12.12
N PHE A 53 -7.74 -11.93 11.67
CA PHE A 53 -7.89 -11.14 10.44
C PHE A 53 -7.33 -9.73 10.63
N ARG A 54 -7.56 -9.10 11.78
CA ARG A 54 -6.96 -7.82 12.17
C ARG A 54 -5.43 -7.89 12.13
N VAL A 55 -4.86 -8.94 12.72
CA VAL A 55 -3.41 -9.16 12.72
C VAL A 55 -2.88 -9.35 11.29
N THR A 56 -3.61 -10.11 10.46
CA THR A 56 -3.25 -10.30 9.04
C THR A 56 -3.21 -8.97 8.29
N VAL A 57 -4.19 -8.10 8.47
CA VAL A 57 -4.19 -6.77 7.86
C VAL A 57 -3.00 -5.96 8.35
N GLY A 58 -2.68 -5.99 9.65
CA GLY A 58 -1.48 -5.35 10.20
C GLY A 58 -0.18 -5.85 9.57
N VAL A 59 -0.05 -7.16 9.36
CA VAL A 59 1.10 -7.75 8.66
C VAL A 59 1.17 -7.26 7.21
N MET A 60 0.05 -7.20 6.50
CA MET A 60 0.00 -6.67 5.13
C MET A 60 0.45 -5.21 5.06
N GLU A 61 -0.01 -4.38 5.98
CA GLU A 61 0.36 -2.96 6.06
C GLU A 61 1.86 -2.78 6.34
N LEU A 62 2.42 -3.49 7.32
CA LEU A 62 3.85 -3.43 7.63
C LEU A 62 4.71 -4.00 6.49
N THR A 63 4.24 -5.05 5.82
CA THR A 63 4.90 -5.56 4.60
C THR A 63 4.92 -4.50 3.51
N ALA A 64 3.81 -3.80 3.29
CA ALA A 64 3.74 -2.70 2.34
C ALA A 64 4.71 -1.56 2.70
N VAL A 65 4.82 -1.21 3.99
CA VAL A 65 5.80 -0.23 4.48
C VAL A 65 7.23 -0.63 4.13
N VAL A 66 7.62 -1.88 4.39
CA VAL A 66 8.96 -2.39 4.04
C VAL A 66 9.19 -2.32 2.53
N LEU A 67 8.22 -2.76 1.72
CA LEU A 67 8.32 -2.73 0.26
C LEU A 67 8.43 -1.30 -0.28
N LEU A 68 7.73 -0.33 0.31
CA LEU A 68 7.84 1.10 -0.05
C LEU A 68 9.22 1.64 0.26
N LEU A 69 9.79 1.32 1.42
CA LEU A 69 11.13 1.76 1.85
C LEU A 69 12.25 1.18 0.99
N LEU A 70 12.11 -0.06 0.52
CA LEU A 70 13.10 -0.71 -0.33
C LEU A 70 13.22 -0.07 -1.73
N GLY A 71 12.35 0.81 -2.12
CA GLY A 71 12.36 1.56 -3.38
C GLY A 71 12.25 0.71 -4.64
N ARG A 72 12.97 -0.40 -4.72
CA ARG A 72 12.95 -1.36 -5.86
C ARG A 72 11.64 -2.17 -5.95
N SER A 73 10.95 -2.29 -4.85
CA SER A 73 9.67 -3.00 -4.70
C SER A 73 8.50 -2.08 -4.34
N ALA A 74 8.71 -0.76 -4.41
CA ALA A 74 7.72 0.21 -3.96
C ALA A 74 6.39 0.15 -4.73
N ALA A 75 6.40 -0.29 -6.00
CA ALA A 75 5.17 -0.53 -6.76
C ALA A 75 4.30 -1.65 -6.13
N PHE A 76 4.93 -2.70 -5.60
CA PHE A 76 4.23 -3.79 -4.92
C PHE A 76 3.70 -3.35 -3.55
N GLY A 77 4.48 -2.55 -2.81
CA GLY A 77 4.02 -1.92 -1.57
C GLY A 77 2.80 -1.03 -1.80
N ALA A 78 2.83 -0.19 -2.82
CA ALA A 78 1.70 0.66 -3.20
C ALA A 78 0.47 -0.17 -3.62
N LEU A 79 0.66 -1.23 -4.39
CA LEU A 79 -0.42 -2.13 -4.78
C LEU A 79 -1.07 -2.80 -3.56
N LEU A 80 -0.26 -3.25 -2.60
CA LEU A 80 -0.75 -3.85 -1.37
C LEU A 80 -1.57 -2.86 -0.53
N ILE A 81 -1.11 -1.59 -0.41
CA ILE A 81 -1.89 -0.52 0.22
C ILE A 81 -3.23 -0.31 -0.49
N ILE A 82 -3.23 -0.24 -1.82
CA ILE A 82 -4.47 -0.07 -2.60
C ILE A 82 -5.46 -1.20 -2.28
N VAL A 83 -5.01 -2.45 -2.26
CA VAL A 83 -5.86 -3.62 -1.93
C VAL A 83 -6.43 -3.50 -0.51
N VAL A 84 -5.59 -3.14 0.48
CA VAL A 84 -6.04 -2.95 1.86
C VAL A 84 -7.06 -1.81 1.96
N MET A 85 -6.82 -0.69 1.28
CA MET A 85 -7.75 0.45 1.28
C MET A 85 -9.09 0.13 0.61
N LEU A 86 -9.09 -0.60 -0.50
CA LEU A 86 -10.33 -1.04 -1.14
C LEU A 86 -11.11 -2.01 -0.22
N GLY A 87 -10.42 -2.88 0.50
CA GLY A 87 -11.03 -3.73 1.53
C GLY A 87 -11.64 -2.92 2.68
N GLY A 88 -10.92 -1.90 3.17
CA GLY A 88 -11.40 -0.96 4.19
C GLY A 88 -12.63 -0.20 3.73
N MET A 89 -12.60 0.36 2.52
CA MET A 89 -13.77 1.05 1.94
C MET A 89 -14.99 0.12 1.84
N ALA A 90 -14.80 -1.11 1.35
CA ALA A 90 -15.88 -2.10 1.29
C ALA A 90 -16.45 -2.40 2.68
N THR A 91 -15.60 -2.55 3.70
CA THR A 91 -16.00 -2.74 5.09
C THR A 91 -16.86 -1.57 5.59
N HIS A 92 -16.41 -0.32 5.38
CA HIS A 92 -17.18 0.86 5.79
C HIS A 92 -18.52 0.99 5.05
N VAL A 93 -18.60 0.58 3.79
CA VAL A 93 -19.87 0.55 3.05
C VAL A 93 -20.84 -0.47 3.67
N ILE A 94 -20.34 -1.66 3.97
CA ILE A 94 -21.17 -2.79 4.42
C ILE A 94 -21.65 -2.61 5.88
N PHE A 95 -20.74 -2.18 6.77
CA PHE A 95 -21.00 -2.17 8.21
C PHE A 95 -21.32 -0.80 8.79
N ASP A 96 -20.80 0.29 8.19
CA ASP A 96 -20.93 1.64 8.72
C ASP A 96 -21.82 2.55 7.85
N GLY A 97 -22.46 2.02 6.82
CA GLY A 97 -23.28 2.81 5.89
C GLY A 97 -22.48 3.86 5.11
N GLY A 98 -21.20 3.61 4.85
CA GLY A 98 -20.31 4.50 4.13
C GLY A 98 -19.69 5.62 4.97
N ARG A 99 -19.88 5.62 6.29
CA ARG A 99 -19.20 6.56 7.20
C ARG A 99 -17.72 6.23 7.25
N HIS A 100 -16.89 7.24 7.49
CA HIS A 100 -15.42 7.12 7.62
C HIS A 100 -14.66 6.67 6.36
N MET A 101 -15.32 6.50 5.21
CA MET A 101 -14.64 6.18 3.93
C MET A 101 -13.58 7.22 3.52
N THR A 102 -13.71 8.46 4.00
CA THR A 102 -12.78 9.55 3.65
C THR A 102 -11.36 9.30 4.14
N SER A 103 -11.19 8.51 5.21
CA SER A 103 -9.87 8.12 5.73
C SER A 103 -9.09 7.23 4.76
N GLU A 104 -9.80 6.46 3.93
CA GLU A 104 -9.22 5.54 2.95
C GLU A 104 -8.83 6.24 1.65
N VAL A 105 -9.45 7.38 1.33
CA VAL A 105 -9.27 8.07 0.04
C VAL A 105 -7.85 8.62 -0.11
N VAL A 106 -7.30 9.24 0.93
CA VAL A 106 -5.96 9.84 0.88
C VAL A 106 -4.89 8.77 0.63
N PRO A 107 -4.82 7.66 1.41
CA PRO A 107 -3.87 6.58 1.13
C PRO A 107 -4.09 5.93 -0.25
N LEU A 108 -5.34 5.79 -0.70
CA LEU A 108 -5.65 5.24 -2.02
C LEU A 108 -5.08 6.10 -3.14
N VAL A 109 -5.24 7.42 -3.05
CA VAL A 109 -4.69 8.38 -4.02
C VAL A 109 -3.15 8.34 -3.99
N LEU A 110 -2.54 8.40 -2.80
CA LEU A 110 -1.09 8.33 -2.66
C LEU A 110 -0.53 7.01 -3.21
N GLY A 111 -1.17 5.88 -2.92
CA GLY A 111 -0.81 4.57 -3.44
C GLY A 111 -0.88 4.52 -4.97
N SER A 112 -1.93 5.10 -5.53
CA SER A 112 -2.10 5.19 -6.99
C SER A 112 -1.02 6.05 -7.65
N ILE A 113 -0.61 7.16 -7.03
CA ILE A 113 0.49 7.99 -7.51
C ILE A 113 1.82 7.22 -7.49
N VAL A 114 2.14 6.52 -6.37
CA VAL A 114 3.35 5.70 -6.27
C VAL A 114 3.35 4.60 -7.32
N LEU A 115 2.22 3.90 -7.48
CA LEU A 115 2.07 2.82 -8.46
C LEU A 115 2.30 3.33 -9.88
N ALA A 116 1.67 4.45 -10.27
CA ALA A 116 1.84 5.06 -11.57
C ALA A 116 3.28 5.51 -11.83
N ALA A 117 3.93 6.15 -10.83
CA ALA A 117 5.31 6.62 -10.92
C ALA A 117 6.33 5.47 -11.02
N ARG A 118 5.96 4.27 -10.57
CA ARG A 118 6.84 3.08 -10.51
C ARG A 118 6.33 1.89 -11.33
N ARG A 119 5.39 2.10 -12.25
CA ARG A 119 4.78 1.05 -13.10
C ARG A 119 5.79 0.17 -13.83
N GLN A 120 6.97 0.68 -14.14
CA GLN A 120 8.04 -0.08 -14.78
C GLN A 120 8.55 -1.26 -13.93
N GLN A 121 8.41 -1.20 -12.61
CA GLN A 121 8.77 -2.31 -11.72
C GLN A 121 7.84 -3.50 -11.91
N LEU A 122 6.54 -3.25 -12.11
CA LEU A 122 5.55 -4.29 -12.41
C LEU A 122 5.75 -4.89 -13.80
N SER A 123 5.97 -4.06 -14.82
CA SER A 123 6.18 -4.54 -16.20
C SER A 123 7.45 -5.39 -16.31
N ALA A 124 8.51 -5.04 -15.60
CA ALA A 124 9.74 -5.82 -15.57
C ALA A 124 9.55 -7.21 -14.92
N LEU A 125 8.70 -7.34 -13.89
CA LEU A 125 8.37 -8.63 -13.32
C LEU A 125 7.52 -9.47 -14.26
N LEU A 126 6.48 -8.88 -14.85
CA LEU A 126 5.60 -9.57 -15.80
C LEU A 126 6.36 -10.12 -17.00
N SER A 127 7.33 -9.35 -17.53
CA SER A 127 8.19 -9.83 -18.64
C SER A 127 9.07 -11.00 -18.22
N ARG A 128 9.61 -11.00 -17.00
CA ARG A 128 10.40 -12.12 -16.46
C ARG A 128 9.55 -13.38 -16.27
N VAL A 129 8.36 -13.25 -15.68
CA VAL A 129 7.44 -14.38 -15.49
C VAL A 129 7.03 -14.98 -16.84
N ARG A 130 6.69 -14.13 -17.82
CA ARG A 130 6.36 -14.58 -19.17
C ARG A 130 7.53 -15.33 -19.82
N ALA A 131 8.75 -14.83 -19.71
CA ALA A 131 9.95 -15.49 -20.26
C ALA A 131 10.18 -16.87 -19.64
N LEU A 132 9.94 -17.04 -18.32
CA LEU A 132 10.05 -18.33 -17.64
C LEU A 132 8.95 -19.31 -18.07
N SER A 133 7.73 -18.84 -18.32
CA SER A 133 6.61 -19.69 -18.75
C SER A 133 6.74 -20.16 -20.22
N THR A 134 7.50 -19.43 -21.05
CA THR A 134 7.73 -19.76 -22.46
C THR A 134 9.07 -20.52 -22.69
N ALA A 135 9.88 -20.70 -21.65
CA ALA A 135 11.11 -21.48 -21.75
C ALA A 135 10.82 -22.96 -22.07
N PRO A 136 11.43 -23.57 -23.11
CA PRO A 136 11.20 -24.96 -23.42
C PRO A 136 11.67 -25.82 -22.24
N ARG A 137 10.77 -26.69 -21.77
CA ARG A 137 11.11 -27.71 -20.77
C ARG A 137 12.12 -28.67 -21.45
N ARG A 138 13.37 -28.61 -21.05
CA ARG A 138 14.38 -29.61 -21.40
C ARG A 138 14.25 -30.81 -20.49
#